data_486602a45cb6337d65eeedc51c61327b
#
_entry.id   486602a45cb6337d65eeedc51c61327b
#
_cell.length_a   1.000
_cell.length_b   1.000
_cell.length_c   1.000
_cell.angle_alpha   90.00
_cell.angle_beta   90.00
_cell.angle_gamma   90.00
#
_symmetry.space_group_name_H-M   'P 1'
#
loop_
_entity.id
_entity.type
_entity.pdbx_description
1 polymer ?
#
loop_
_entity_poly.entity_id
_entity_poly.type
_entity_poly.pdbx_seq_one_letter_code
_entity_poly.pdbx_strand_id
1 'polypeptide(L)'
;YQYPAEKEGEYRFDIWSGEKHTHALFYCSASVDILLTRRSQFLATKQQYKKEGSALDGAYLIYDSEEDALYYSHKADHNGGRERLAMGIIMAQYLKRHPEDAKCMESLNAYERYVYRELYDENTGVVYNDINRNNDWHRLYNYPWVANFQIALYRLKKDVRYLLNAYKTMMGYYRSGGEHFYAIGIEAYELKTLLDEAGFEAQSEAFTQAFLNHADQLTQTSVNYPTSEVKYEQSIVAPAVSCLLQAYQISGEQKYLEEARKQLKLLELFNGKQADYHLFENAIRHWDGYWFGKYECYGDTFPHYWSTLSGDVFASYAQITGDKSYEHKAKASLRGCLNLFFIDGMASCAMVYPDTVNGKKAHYYDPWANDQDWALYYAVKW
;
A
#
# COMPACT_ATOMS: atom_id res chain seq x y z
N TYR A 1 4.42 -4.22 33.92
CA TYR A 1 3.36 -5.23 33.96
C TYR A 1 3.36 -6.01 32.66
N GLN A 2 3.17 -7.33 32.73
CA GLN A 2 2.95 -8.21 31.57
C GLN A 2 1.50 -8.71 31.64
N TYR A 3 0.78 -8.58 30.54
CA TYR A 3 -0.57 -9.08 30.40
C TYR A 3 -0.61 -10.12 29.25
N PRO A 4 -0.93 -11.37 29.50
CA PRO A 4 -1.09 -12.37 28.45
C PRO A 4 -2.41 -12.10 27.70
N ALA A 5 -2.32 -11.68 26.45
CA ALA A 5 -3.51 -11.59 25.60
C ALA A 5 -3.93 -13.01 25.19
N GLU A 6 -5.14 -13.41 25.56
CA GLU A 6 -5.67 -14.75 25.30
C GLU A 6 -6.44 -14.83 23.98
N LYS A 7 -6.92 -13.69 23.47
CA LYS A 7 -7.74 -13.60 22.27
C LYS A 7 -7.31 -12.43 21.41
N GLU A 8 -7.60 -12.51 20.13
CA GLU A 8 -7.48 -11.37 19.22
C GLU A 8 -8.54 -10.31 19.53
N GLY A 9 -8.18 -9.05 19.25
CA GLY A 9 -9.07 -7.92 19.44
C GLY A 9 -8.47 -6.81 20.29
N GLU A 10 -9.31 -5.84 20.61
CA GLU A 10 -8.96 -4.68 21.41
C GLU A 10 -8.98 -5.00 22.91
N TYR A 11 -7.94 -4.52 23.60
CA TYR A 11 -7.81 -4.56 25.05
C TYR A 11 -7.70 -3.15 25.60
N ARG A 12 -8.63 -2.79 26.48
CA ARG A 12 -8.64 -1.53 27.20
C ARG A 12 -8.16 -1.71 28.63
N PHE A 13 -7.19 -0.89 29.03
CA PHE A 13 -6.67 -0.83 30.39
C PHE A 13 -6.98 0.52 31.00
N ASP A 14 -7.85 0.57 31.98
CA ASP A 14 -8.14 1.79 32.74
C ASP A 14 -7.07 2.02 33.81
N ILE A 15 -6.53 3.23 33.88
CA ILE A 15 -5.41 3.61 34.72
C ILE A 15 -5.85 4.73 35.66
N TRP A 16 -5.68 4.50 36.95
CA TRP A 16 -6.09 5.41 38.00
C TRP A 16 -4.88 5.93 38.80
N SER A 17 -4.87 7.21 39.12
CA SER A 17 -3.91 7.84 40.00
C SER A 17 -4.63 8.84 40.91
N GLY A 18 -5.05 8.39 42.10
CA GLY A 18 -5.97 9.12 42.96
C GLY A 18 -7.33 9.31 42.23
N GLU A 19 -7.77 10.56 42.13
CA GLU A 19 -9.01 10.91 41.42
C GLU A 19 -8.83 11.04 39.89
N LYS A 20 -7.61 10.97 39.38
CA LYS A 20 -7.32 11.08 37.95
C LYS A 20 -7.46 9.73 37.29
N HIS A 21 -8.14 9.74 36.14
CA HIS A 21 -8.39 8.54 35.35
C HIS A 21 -7.93 8.76 33.90
N THR A 22 -7.32 7.75 33.31
CA THR A 22 -7.05 7.65 31.88
C THR A 22 -7.13 6.18 31.44
N HIS A 23 -6.89 5.90 30.16
CA HIS A 23 -6.86 4.53 29.67
C HIS A 23 -5.73 4.35 28.65
N ALA A 24 -5.37 3.09 28.40
CA ALA A 24 -4.53 2.67 27.31
C ALA A 24 -5.25 1.59 26.49
N LEU A 25 -5.14 1.65 25.17
CA LEU A 25 -5.71 0.71 24.23
C LEU A 25 -4.62 -0.06 23.51
N PHE A 26 -4.77 -1.39 23.46
CA PHE A 26 -3.87 -2.29 22.75
C PHE A 26 -4.68 -3.21 21.85
N TYR A 27 -4.11 -3.59 20.73
CA TYR A 27 -4.72 -4.57 19.84
C TYR A 27 -3.84 -5.83 19.77
N CYS A 28 -4.44 -6.99 20.02
CA CYS A 28 -3.81 -8.27 19.81
C CYS A 28 -4.22 -8.81 18.45
N SER A 29 -3.31 -8.82 17.49
CA SER A 29 -3.55 -9.36 16.15
C SER A 29 -2.98 -10.77 16.01
N ALA A 30 -3.52 -11.53 15.05
CA ALA A 30 -2.85 -12.72 14.54
C ALA A 30 -1.48 -12.38 13.93
N SER A 31 -0.63 -13.39 13.76
CA SER A 31 0.64 -13.18 13.06
C SER A 31 0.41 -12.81 11.59
N VAL A 32 1.37 -12.07 11.02
CA VAL A 32 1.33 -11.67 9.59
C VAL A 32 1.12 -12.87 8.67
N ASP A 33 1.74 -14.02 8.96
CA ASP A 33 1.60 -15.23 8.15
C ASP A 33 0.17 -15.81 8.21
N ILE A 34 -0.47 -15.78 9.38
CA ILE A 34 -1.87 -16.20 9.53
C ILE A 34 -2.78 -15.23 8.77
N LEU A 35 -2.59 -13.93 8.94
CA LEU A 35 -3.37 -12.91 8.23
C LEU A 35 -3.21 -13.03 6.72
N LEU A 36 -1.97 -13.20 6.22
CA LEU A 36 -1.69 -13.40 4.80
C LEU A 36 -2.42 -14.65 4.26
N THR A 37 -2.34 -15.77 4.99
CA THR A 37 -2.99 -17.02 4.60
C THR A 37 -4.51 -16.85 4.52
N ARG A 38 -5.12 -16.33 5.58
CA ARG A 38 -6.58 -16.17 5.66
C ARG A 38 -7.09 -15.18 4.63
N ARG A 39 -6.37 -14.05 4.46
CA ARG A 39 -6.72 -13.04 3.47
C ARG A 39 -6.64 -13.56 2.04
N SER A 40 -5.59 -14.29 1.70
CA SER A 40 -5.43 -14.89 0.36
C SER A 40 -6.55 -15.89 0.06
N GLN A 41 -6.90 -16.74 1.01
CA GLN A 41 -8.01 -17.69 0.88
C GLN A 41 -9.37 -16.98 0.73
N PHE A 42 -9.58 -15.88 1.46
CA PHE A 42 -10.78 -15.06 1.34
C PHE A 42 -10.88 -14.40 -0.03
N LEU A 43 -9.81 -13.81 -0.53
CA LEU A 43 -9.74 -13.24 -1.88
C LEU A 43 -10.15 -14.25 -2.96
N ALA A 44 -9.60 -15.46 -2.90
CA ALA A 44 -9.88 -16.51 -3.89
C ALA A 44 -11.32 -17.05 -3.83
N THR A 45 -11.97 -16.95 -2.66
CA THR A 45 -13.28 -17.60 -2.41
C THR A 45 -14.45 -16.63 -2.43
N LYS A 46 -14.26 -15.42 -1.93
CA LYS A 46 -15.33 -14.44 -1.67
C LYS A 46 -15.16 -13.14 -2.45
N GLN A 47 -13.92 -12.68 -2.68
CA GLN A 47 -13.68 -11.32 -3.19
C GLN A 47 -13.31 -11.29 -4.69
N GLN A 48 -13.24 -12.43 -5.37
CA GLN A 48 -13.00 -12.50 -6.80
C GLN A 48 -14.31 -12.59 -7.58
N TYR A 49 -14.47 -11.69 -8.57
CA TYR A 49 -15.60 -11.74 -9.49
C TYR A 49 -15.40 -12.84 -10.54
N LYS A 50 -16.36 -13.74 -10.65
CA LYS A 50 -16.30 -14.93 -11.53
C LYS A 50 -17.55 -14.98 -12.41
N LYS A 51 -17.46 -14.37 -13.59
CA LYS A 51 -18.53 -14.39 -14.58
C LYS A 51 -17.92 -14.34 -15.97
N GLU A 52 -17.83 -15.49 -16.60
CA GLU A 52 -17.33 -15.63 -17.97
C GLU A 52 -18.01 -14.66 -18.93
N GLY A 53 -17.23 -14.02 -19.80
CA GLY A 53 -17.69 -13.01 -20.75
C GLY A 53 -17.90 -11.62 -20.20
N SER A 54 -17.74 -11.43 -18.88
CA SER A 54 -17.72 -10.08 -18.28
C SER A 54 -16.33 -9.45 -18.39
N ALA A 55 -16.27 -8.14 -18.62
CA ALA A 55 -15.02 -7.38 -18.53
C ALA A 55 -14.40 -7.46 -17.12
N LEU A 56 -15.22 -7.66 -16.09
CA LEU A 56 -14.76 -7.85 -14.69
C LEU A 56 -14.34 -9.28 -14.36
N ASP A 57 -14.49 -10.25 -15.29
CA ASP A 57 -14.14 -11.64 -14.98
C ASP A 57 -12.69 -11.79 -14.56
N GLY A 58 -12.48 -12.37 -13.38
CA GLY A 58 -11.18 -12.52 -12.72
C GLY A 58 -10.78 -11.36 -11.81
N ALA A 59 -11.46 -10.22 -11.84
CA ALA A 59 -11.14 -9.06 -11.00
C ALA A 59 -11.32 -9.34 -9.51
N TYR A 60 -10.44 -8.81 -8.68
CA TYR A 60 -10.73 -8.58 -7.27
C TYR A 60 -11.50 -7.26 -7.16
N LEU A 61 -12.66 -7.29 -6.54
CA LEU A 61 -13.53 -6.13 -6.39
C LEU A 61 -13.63 -5.72 -4.91
N ILE A 62 -14.30 -4.60 -4.65
CA ILE A 62 -14.68 -4.24 -3.29
C ILE A 62 -15.61 -5.32 -2.75
N TYR A 63 -15.38 -5.76 -1.51
CA TYR A 63 -16.29 -6.66 -0.80
C TYR A 63 -16.99 -5.91 0.32
N ASP A 64 -18.32 -5.93 0.29
CA ASP A 64 -19.17 -5.35 1.31
C ASP A 64 -19.58 -6.42 2.33
N SER A 65 -19.07 -6.31 3.56
CA SER A 65 -19.32 -7.29 4.62
C SER A 65 -20.73 -7.22 5.22
N GLU A 66 -21.44 -6.10 5.06
CA GLU A 66 -22.83 -5.98 5.50
C GLU A 66 -23.80 -6.66 4.55
N GLU A 67 -23.50 -6.60 3.25
CA GLU A 67 -24.35 -7.16 2.19
C GLU A 67 -23.91 -8.56 1.75
N ASP A 68 -22.74 -9.07 2.21
CA ASP A 68 -22.06 -10.27 1.69
C ASP A 68 -21.99 -10.25 0.15
N ALA A 69 -21.55 -9.13 -0.43
CA ALA A 69 -21.61 -8.88 -1.85
C ALA A 69 -20.38 -8.16 -2.39
N LEU A 70 -20.13 -8.33 -3.68
CA LEU A 70 -19.12 -7.57 -4.41
C LEU A 70 -19.71 -6.26 -4.93
N TYR A 71 -18.92 -5.19 -4.85
CA TYR A 71 -19.29 -3.87 -5.34
C TYR A 71 -18.29 -3.36 -6.37
N TYR A 72 -18.80 -2.69 -7.39
CA TYR A 72 -18.04 -2.03 -8.44
C TYR A 72 -18.82 -0.84 -8.99
N SER A 73 -18.13 0.22 -9.35
CA SER A 73 -18.66 1.32 -10.15
C SER A 73 -17.52 1.97 -10.94
N HIS A 74 -17.85 2.79 -11.95
CA HIS A 74 -16.86 3.58 -12.69
C HIS A 74 -16.29 4.77 -11.92
N LYS A 75 -16.77 5.03 -10.70
CA LYS A 75 -16.21 6.09 -9.85
C LYS A 75 -14.76 5.79 -9.49
N ALA A 76 -13.98 6.86 -9.28
CA ALA A 76 -12.54 6.81 -9.11
C ALA A 76 -12.03 5.71 -8.17
N ASP A 77 -12.55 5.60 -6.95
CA ASP A 77 -12.04 4.63 -5.96
C ASP A 77 -12.74 3.27 -5.99
N HIS A 78 -13.73 3.12 -6.88
CA HIS A 78 -14.56 1.93 -6.97
C HIS A 78 -14.34 1.16 -8.27
N ASN A 79 -13.55 1.69 -9.20
CA ASN A 79 -13.30 1.10 -10.51
C ASN A 79 -12.33 -0.10 -10.45
N GLY A 80 -12.19 -0.80 -11.58
CA GLY A 80 -11.40 -2.02 -11.66
C GLY A 80 -9.88 -1.82 -11.63
N GLY A 81 -9.39 -0.62 -11.92
CA GLY A 81 -7.96 -0.35 -12.15
C GLY A 81 -7.19 0.26 -10.97
N ARG A 82 -7.82 0.38 -9.80
CA ARG A 82 -7.24 1.09 -8.67
C ARG A 82 -6.45 0.19 -7.70
N GLU A 83 -6.43 0.58 -6.47
CA GLU A 83 -5.55 0.15 -5.38
C GLU A 83 -5.65 -1.33 -5.02
N ARG A 84 -6.60 -2.06 -5.59
CA ARG A 84 -6.77 -3.51 -5.39
C ARG A 84 -5.66 -4.39 -6.00
N LEU A 85 -4.70 -3.79 -6.70
CA LEU A 85 -3.50 -4.49 -7.17
C LEU A 85 -2.74 -5.17 -6.01
N ALA A 86 -2.78 -4.59 -4.81
CA ALA A 86 -2.21 -5.21 -3.61
C ALA A 86 -2.76 -6.61 -3.35
N MET A 87 -4.04 -6.86 -3.66
CA MET A 87 -4.66 -8.19 -3.51
C MET A 87 -3.95 -9.25 -4.37
N GLY A 88 -3.61 -8.92 -5.61
CA GLY A 88 -2.81 -9.78 -6.48
C GLY A 88 -1.37 -9.98 -6.00
N ILE A 89 -0.76 -8.93 -5.42
CA ILE A 89 0.61 -8.97 -4.91
C ILE A 89 0.70 -9.87 -3.68
N ILE A 90 -0.18 -9.70 -2.68
CA ILE A 90 -0.18 -10.55 -1.48
C ILE A 90 -0.54 -12.00 -1.81
N MET A 91 -1.41 -12.23 -2.79
CA MET A 91 -1.70 -13.56 -3.31
C MET A 91 -0.45 -14.23 -3.90
N ALA A 92 0.36 -13.49 -4.67
CA ALA A 92 1.63 -13.99 -5.19
C ALA A 92 2.65 -14.26 -4.07
N GLN A 93 2.71 -13.40 -3.05
CA GLN A 93 3.56 -13.60 -1.87
C GLN A 93 3.14 -14.84 -1.06
N TYR A 94 1.84 -15.06 -0.89
CA TYR A 94 1.30 -16.26 -0.26
C TYR A 94 1.69 -17.52 -1.04
N LEU A 95 1.45 -17.54 -2.34
CA LEU A 95 1.73 -18.69 -3.21
C LEU A 95 3.23 -19.02 -3.34
N LYS A 96 4.11 -18.06 -3.14
CA LYS A 96 5.56 -18.32 -3.06
C LYS A 96 5.90 -19.23 -1.88
N ARG A 97 5.12 -19.17 -0.79
CA ARG A 97 5.27 -20.00 0.42
C ARG A 97 4.39 -21.26 0.38
N HIS A 98 3.30 -21.23 -0.39
CA HIS A 98 2.27 -22.27 -0.50
C HIS A 98 1.98 -22.59 -1.97
N PRO A 99 2.96 -23.09 -2.73
CA PRO A 99 2.79 -23.37 -4.18
C PRO A 99 1.80 -24.51 -4.44
N GLU A 100 1.47 -25.31 -3.45
CA GLU A 100 0.49 -26.40 -3.49
C GLU A 100 -0.97 -25.94 -3.47
N ASP A 101 -1.26 -24.68 -3.09
CA ASP A 101 -2.64 -24.18 -3.03
C ASP A 101 -3.16 -23.87 -4.45
N ALA A 102 -3.69 -24.91 -5.09
CA ALA A 102 -4.20 -24.84 -6.46
C ALA A 102 -5.34 -23.82 -6.61
N LYS A 103 -6.19 -23.65 -5.59
CA LYS A 103 -7.32 -22.70 -5.63
C LYS A 103 -6.86 -21.25 -5.65
N CYS A 104 -5.90 -20.91 -4.80
CA CYS A 104 -5.28 -19.58 -4.80
C CYS A 104 -4.48 -19.34 -6.08
N MET A 105 -3.80 -20.37 -6.62
CA MET A 105 -3.09 -20.27 -7.90
C MET A 105 -4.04 -20.01 -9.07
N GLU A 106 -5.17 -20.71 -9.15
CA GLU A 106 -6.22 -20.47 -10.16
C GLU A 106 -6.77 -19.03 -10.04
N SER A 107 -7.03 -18.57 -8.82
CA SER A 107 -7.49 -17.22 -8.55
C SER A 107 -6.49 -16.16 -9.02
N LEU A 108 -5.21 -16.32 -8.70
CA LEU A 108 -4.16 -15.41 -9.17
C LEU A 108 -4.06 -15.39 -10.70
N ASN A 109 -4.11 -16.57 -11.34
CA ASN A 109 -4.07 -16.66 -12.81
C ASN A 109 -5.28 -15.99 -13.45
N ALA A 110 -6.47 -16.07 -12.85
CA ALA A 110 -7.66 -15.37 -13.32
C ALA A 110 -7.50 -13.84 -13.18
N TYR A 111 -6.95 -13.38 -12.05
CA TYR A 111 -6.69 -11.96 -11.82
C TYR A 111 -5.61 -11.42 -12.77
N GLU A 112 -4.54 -12.16 -13.00
CA GLU A 112 -3.53 -11.82 -14.01
C GLU A 112 -4.16 -11.63 -15.40
N ARG A 113 -4.97 -12.60 -15.87
CA ARG A 113 -5.67 -12.46 -17.17
C ARG A 113 -6.53 -11.21 -17.21
N TYR A 114 -7.22 -10.89 -16.12
CA TYR A 114 -8.02 -9.67 -16.00
C TYR A 114 -7.15 -8.42 -16.17
N VAL A 115 -6.05 -8.30 -15.42
CA VAL A 115 -5.15 -7.13 -15.49
C VAL A 115 -4.61 -6.93 -16.91
N TYR A 116 -4.13 -8.00 -17.55
CA TYR A 116 -3.54 -7.91 -18.87
C TYR A 116 -4.59 -7.69 -19.99
N ARG A 117 -5.81 -8.12 -19.79
CA ARG A 117 -6.90 -7.90 -20.75
C ARG A 117 -7.45 -6.47 -20.66
N GLU A 118 -7.68 -5.98 -19.44
CA GLU A 118 -8.45 -4.76 -19.20
C GLU A 118 -7.59 -3.55 -18.86
N LEU A 119 -6.52 -3.75 -18.08
CA LEU A 119 -5.82 -2.67 -17.40
C LEU A 119 -4.40 -2.39 -17.90
N TYR A 120 -3.83 -3.26 -18.72
CA TYR A 120 -2.43 -3.14 -19.12
C TYR A 120 -2.22 -3.49 -20.60
N ASP A 121 -1.40 -2.68 -21.28
CA ASP A 121 -0.95 -2.95 -22.64
C ASP A 121 0.53 -3.35 -22.66
N GLU A 122 0.81 -4.63 -22.93
CA GLU A 122 2.17 -5.18 -22.97
C GLU A 122 3.05 -4.56 -24.08
N ASN A 123 2.46 -4.01 -25.12
CA ASN A 123 3.25 -3.41 -26.22
C ASN A 123 3.79 -2.04 -25.84
N THR A 124 2.96 -1.23 -25.19
CA THR A 124 3.27 0.17 -24.91
C THR A 124 3.68 0.45 -23.46
N GLY A 125 3.31 -0.43 -22.51
CA GLY A 125 3.47 -0.22 -21.09
C GLY A 125 2.44 0.75 -20.49
N VAL A 126 1.35 1.06 -21.23
CA VAL A 126 0.27 1.91 -20.76
C VAL A 126 -0.58 1.15 -19.75
N VAL A 127 -0.91 1.85 -18.65
CA VAL A 127 -1.83 1.37 -17.62
C VAL A 127 -3.14 2.14 -17.72
N TYR A 128 -4.23 1.40 -17.85
CA TYR A 128 -5.59 1.93 -17.94
C TYR A 128 -6.23 2.06 -16.55
N ASN A 129 -7.14 3.01 -16.43
CA ASN A 129 -7.77 3.30 -15.14
C ASN A 129 -8.93 2.35 -14.81
N ASP A 130 -9.61 1.80 -15.80
CA ASP A 130 -10.78 0.95 -15.62
C ASP A 130 -10.91 -0.10 -16.74
N ILE A 131 -11.89 -0.98 -16.60
CA ILE A 131 -12.23 -2.02 -17.60
C ILE A 131 -12.44 -1.45 -18.99
N ASN A 132 -12.36 -2.33 -20.00
CA ASN A 132 -12.40 -1.96 -21.42
C ASN A 132 -11.27 -0.99 -21.82
N ARG A 133 -10.14 -1.04 -21.11
CA ARG A 133 -9.00 -0.17 -21.35
C ARG A 133 -9.37 1.32 -21.28
N ASN A 134 -10.31 1.66 -20.40
CA ASN A 134 -10.75 3.03 -20.20
C ASN A 134 -9.67 3.85 -19.51
N ASN A 135 -9.34 4.99 -20.12
CA ASN A 135 -8.34 5.93 -19.60
C ASN A 135 -8.85 7.39 -19.69
N ASP A 136 -10.15 7.59 -19.61
CA ASP A 136 -10.77 8.93 -19.61
C ASP A 136 -10.21 9.80 -18.47
N TRP A 137 -9.72 9.15 -17.43
CA TRP A 137 -9.00 9.76 -16.33
C TRP A 137 -7.62 9.13 -16.16
N HIS A 138 -6.58 9.75 -16.70
CA HIS A 138 -5.21 9.27 -16.66
C HIS A 138 -4.63 9.41 -15.24
N ARG A 139 -4.48 8.28 -14.53
CA ARG A 139 -4.06 8.25 -13.14
C ARG A 139 -2.65 7.66 -13.00
N LEU A 140 -1.65 8.51 -12.73
CA LEU A 140 -0.25 8.11 -12.63
C LEU A 140 0.04 7.15 -11.46
N TYR A 141 -0.73 7.20 -10.38
CA TYR A 141 -0.61 6.25 -9.26
C TYR A 141 -0.72 4.78 -9.67
N ASN A 142 -1.49 4.47 -10.72
CA ASN A 142 -1.73 3.09 -11.14
C ASN A 142 -0.48 2.40 -11.68
N TYR A 143 0.48 3.15 -12.24
CA TYR A 143 1.67 2.59 -12.88
C TYR A 143 2.59 1.84 -11.89
N PRO A 144 3.06 2.42 -10.79
CA PRO A 144 3.88 1.70 -9.82
C PRO A 144 3.17 0.46 -9.26
N TRP A 145 1.87 0.53 -9.05
CA TRP A 145 1.12 -0.60 -8.52
C TRP A 145 1.05 -1.78 -9.49
N VAL A 146 0.85 -1.51 -10.78
CA VAL A 146 0.91 -2.56 -11.82
C VAL A 146 2.33 -3.09 -11.94
N ALA A 147 3.36 -2.23 -11.90
CA ALA A 147 4.75 -2.67 -11.93
C ALA A 147 5.08 -3.60 -10.74
N ASN A 148 4.62 -3.28 -9.53
CA ASN A 148 4.82 -4.13 -8.35
C ASN A 148 4.10 -5.49 -8.49
N PHE A 149 2.92 -5.51 -9.07
CA PHE A 149 2.24 -6.77 -9.37
C PHE A 149 3.04 -7.62 -10.38
N GLN A 150 3.60 -7.00 -11.41
CA GLN A 150 4.45 -7.68 -12.40
C GLN A 150 5.75 -8.20 -11.77
N ILE A 151 6.38 -7.44 -10.87
CA ILE A 151 7.54 -7.90 -10.09
C ILE A 151 7.16 -9.10 -9.22
N ALA A 152 5.99 -9.08 -8.56
CA ALA A 152 5.51 -10.19 -7.75
C ALA A 152 5.28 -11.46 -8.60
N LEU A 153 4.71 -11.31 -9.80
CA LEU A 153 4.54 -12.41 -10.76
C LEU A 153 5.90 -12.97 -11.24
N TYR A 154 6.87 -12.09 -11.54
CA TYR A 154 8.23 -12.52 -11.88
C TYR A 154 8.87 -13.32 -10.74
N ARG A 155 8.75 -12.85 -9.51
CA ARG A 155 9.28 -13.54 -8.34
C ARG A 155 8.66 -14.92 -8.11
N LEU A 156 7.37 -15.07 -8.42
CA LEU A 156 6.63 -16.32 -8.29
C LEU A 156 6.89 -17.29 -9.47
N LYS A 157 6.72 -16.80 -10.71
CA LYS A 157 6.70 -17.64 -11.92
C LYS A 157 8.05 -17.75 -12.63
N LYS A 158 9.01 -16.87 -12.32
CA LYS A 158 10.36 -16.79 -12.93
C LYS A 158 10.36 -16.56 -14.44
N ASP A 159 9.28 -16.05 -15.01
CA ASP A 159 9.16 -15.67 -16.41
C ASP A 159 9.61 -14.21 -16.59
N VAL A 160 10.68 -14.01 -17.32
CA VAL A 160 11.30 -12.68 -17.58
C VAL A 160 10.37 -11.70 -18.28
N ARG A 161 9.29 -12.18 -18.92
CA ARG A 161 8.27 -11.34 -19.52
C ARG A 161 7.69 -10.37 -18.49
N TYR A 162 7.40 -10.83 -17.28
CA TYR A 162 6.86 -9.97 -16.22
C TYR A 162 7.83 -8.87 -15.79
N LEU A 163 9.13 -9.20 -15.71
CA LEU A 163 10.16 -8.22 -15.38
C LEU A 163 10.27 -7.14 -16.48
N LEU A 164 10.26 -7.55 -17.76
CA LEU A 164 10.28 -6.61 -18.87
C LEU A 164 8.99 -5.77 -18.93
N ASN A 165 7.85 -6.33 -18.53
CA ASN A 165 6.61 -5.57 -18.42
C ASN A 165 6.69 -4.55 -17.28
N ALA A 166 7.25 -4.89 -16.12
CA ALA A 166 7.48 -3.93 -15.03
C ALA A 166 8.36 -2.76 -15.49
N TYR A 167 9.44 -3.05 -16.21
CA TYR A 167 10.27 -2.03 -16.84
C TYR A 167 9.46 -1.13 -17.80
N LYS A 168 8.70 -1.73 -18.74
CA LYS A 168 7.87 -0.96 -19.69
C LYS A 168 6.82 -0.11 -18.98
N THR A 169 6.21 -0.64 -17.93
CA THR A 169 5.23 0.08 -17.11
C THR A 169 5.85 1.31 -16.47
N MET A 170 7.01 1.17 -15.84
CA MET A 170 7.69 2.31 -15.21
C MET A 170 8.23 3.31 -16.23
N MET A 171 8.69 2.87 -17.40
CA MET A 171 9.04 3.79 -18.48
C MET A 171 7.81 4.49 -19.06
N GLY A 172 6.64 3.83 -19.06
CA GLY A 172 5.33 4.44 -19.36
C GLY A 172 4.98 5.55 -18.36
N TYR A 173 5.18 5.30 -17.08
CA TYR A 173 5.01 6.29 -16.00
C TYR A 173 5.85 7.55 -16.27
N TYR A 174 7.15 7.40 -16.54
CA TYR A 174 8.03 8.55 -16.79
C TYR A 174 7.68 9.28 -18.08
N ARG A 175 7.33 8.59 -19.16
CA ARG A 175 6.85 9.23 -20.40
C ARG A 175 5.57 10.06 -20.21
N SER A 176 4.80 9.73 -19.19
CA SER A 176 3.54 10.41 -18.84
C SER A 176 3.71 11.52 -17.81
N GLY A 177 4.93 11.95 -17.51
CA GLY A 177 5.23 13.05 -16.59
C GLY A 177 5.45 12.60 -15.13
N GLY A 178 5.71 11.32 -14.89
CA GLY A 178 5.91 10.76 -13.56
C GLY A 178 7.08 11.35 -12.78
N GLU A 179 8.06 11.97 -13.45
CA GLU A 179 9.19 12.64 -12.81
C GLU A 179 8.81 13.86 -11.95
N HIS A 180 7.61 14.38 -12.13
CA HIS A 180 7.06 15.51 -11.36
C HIS A 180 5.96 15.10 -10.40
N PHE A 181 5.77 13.79 -10.19
CA PHE A 181 4.63 13.24 -9.46
C PHE A 181 5.08 12.45 -8.23
N TYR A 182 4.28 12.45 -7.19
CA TYR A 182 4.56 11.80 -5.88
C TYR A 182 3.84 10.45 -5.78
N ALA A 183 4.15 9.53 -6.70
CA ALA A 183 3.47 8.23 -6.73
C ALA A 183 3.86 7.34 -5.55
N ILE A 184 2.86 6.71 -4.97
CA ILE A 184 3.01 5.72 -3.90
C ILE A 184 3.51 4.39 -4.49
N GLY A 185 4.50 3.77 -3.83
CA GLY A 185 4.91 2.39 -4.11
C GLY A 185 5.85 2.22 -5.30
N ILE A 186 6.67 3.22 -5.63
CA ILE A 186 7.77 3.02 -6.59
C ILE A 186 8.85 2.15 -5.93
N GLU A 187 9.08 0.94 -6.46
CA GLU A 187 10.09 -0.02 -6.00
C GLU A 187 11.30 -0.01 -6.97
N ALA A 188 11.97 1.14 -7.06
CA ALA A 188 13.01 1.37 -8.06
C ALA A 188 14.28 0.54 -7.81
N TYR A 189 14.72 0.47 -6.55
CA TYR A 189 15.89 -0.32 -6.19
C TYR A 189 15.67 -1.80 -6.49
N GLU A 190 14.49 -2.32 -6.20
CA GLU A 190 14.12 -3.70 -6.49
C GLU A 190 14.08 -3.96 -7.99
N LEU A 191 13.39 -3.12 -8.76
CA LEU A 191 13.28 -3.30 -10.21
C LEU A 191 14.66 -3.27 -10.88
N LYS A 192 15.49 -2.29 -10.52
CA LYS A 192 16.88 -2.20 -11.02
C LYS A 192 17.67 -3.47 -10.71
N THR A 193 17.66 -3.90 -9.46
CA THR A 193 18.39 -5.09 -9.02
C THR A 193 17.98 -6.33 -9.82
N LEU A 194 16.67 -6.53 -10.01
CA LEU A 194 16.15 -7.68 -10.76
C LEU A 194 16.51 -7.62 -12.26
N LEU A 195 16.54 -6.42 -12.86
CA LEU A 195 16.98 -6.24 -14.25
C LEU A 195 18.46 -6.59 -14.41
N ASP A 196 19.31 -6.14 -13.48
CA ASP A 196 20.75 -6.48 -13.48
C ASP A 196 20.98 -7.98 -13.32
N GLU A 197 20.32 -8.61 -12.34
CA GLU A 197 20.39 -10.05 -12.09
C GLU A 197 19.93 -10.89 -13.29
N ALA A 198 18.98 -10.37 -14.07
CA ALA A 198 18.48 -11.03 -15.26
C ALA A 198 19.27 -10.70 -16.55
N GLY A 199 20.31 -9.85 -16.48
CA GLY A 199 21.17 -9.48 -17.60
C GLY A 199 20.54 -8.46 -18.57
N PHE A 200 19.55 -7.67 -18.11
CA PHE A 200 18.93 -6.61 -18.90
C PHE A 200 19.60 -5.25 -18.65
N GLU A 201 20.92 -5.17 -18.91
CA GLU A 201 21.75 -4.00 -18.60
C GLU A 201 21.22 -2.71 -19.24
N ALA A 202 20.85 -2.73 -20.52
CA ALA A 202 20.36 -1.54 -21.22
C ALA A 202 19.03 -1.03 -20.64
N GLN A 203 18.14 -1.94 -20.22
CA GLN A 203 16.86 -1.58 -19.56
C GLN A 203 17.10 -1.05 -18.15
N SER A 204 18.01 -1.66 -17.41
CA SER A 204 18.42 -1.22 -16.08
C SER A 204 19.00 0.20 -16.11
N GLU A 205 19.91 0.47 -17.07
CA GLU A 205 20.53 1.79 -17.24
C GLU A 205 19.49 2.86 -17.61
N ALA A 206 18.63 2.59 -18.60
CA ALA A 206 17.58 3.50 -19.03
C ALA A 206 16.58 3.82 -17.90
N PHE A 207 16.17 2.80 -17.14
CA PHE A 207 15.28 2.98 -16.00
C PHE A 207 15.97 3.77 -14.88
N THR A 208 17.21 3.44 -14.55
CA THR A 208 18.02 4.13 -13.53
C THR A 208 18.13 5.61 -13.85
N GLN A 209 18.43 5.96 -15.09
CA GLN A 209 18.54 7.36 -15.50
C GLN A 209 17.21 8.10 -15.30
N ALA A 210 16.08 7.52 -15.73
CA ALA A 210 14.76 8.13 -15.56
C ALA A 210 14.39 8.31 -14.08
N PHE A 211 14.70 7.31 -13.24
CA PHE A 211 14.46 7.37 -11.81
C PHE A 211 15.35 8.40 -11.10
N LEU A 212 16.63 8.51 -11.44
CA LEU A 212 17.51 9.52 -10.85
C LEU A 212 17.12 10.93 -11.26
N ASN A 213 16.64 11.13 -12.49
CA ASN A 213 16.05 12.43 -12.89
C ASN A 213 14.86 12.82 -12.00
N HIS A 214 13.97 11.85 -11.67
CA HIS A 214 12.88 12.08 -10.73
C HIS A 214 13.40 12.43 -9.32
N ALA A 215 14.39 11.70 -8.81
CA ALA A 215 15.00 12.00 -7.51
C ALA A 215 15.68 13.38 -7.48
N ASP A 216 16.27 13.82 -8.58
CA ASP A 216 16.83 15.18 -8.70
C ASP A 216 15.74 16.25 -8.66
N GLN A 217 14.57 16.03 -9.30
CA GLN A 217 13.41 16.92 -9.18
C GLN A 217 12.91 17.01 -7.73
N LEU A 218 12.79 15.87 -7.03
CA LEU A 218 12.42 15.86 -5.62
C LEU A 218 13.44 16.58 -4.74
N THR A 219 14.73 16.48 -5.05
CA THR A 219 15.80 17.20 -4.35
C THR A 219 15.71 18.70 -4.57
N GLN A 220 15.41 19.14 -5.80
CA GLN A 220 15.23 20.58 -6.12
C GLN A 220 13.99 21.16 -5.46
N THR A 221 12.87 20.46 -5.48
CA THR A 221 11.62 20.84 -4.83
C THR A 221 11.78 20.85 -3.31
N SER A 222 12.53 19.87 -2.78
CA SER A 222 12.79 19.71 -1.35
C SER A 222 11.46 19.73 -0.56
N VAL A 223 11.38 20.46 0.53
CA VAL A 223 10.18 20.61 1.37
C VAL A 223 9.14 21.59 0.82
N ASN A 224 9.38 22.16 -0.36
CA ASN A 224 8.43 23.07 -1.02
C ASN A 224 7.53 22.30 -1.98
N TYR A 225 6.76 21.36 -1.44
CA TYR A 225 5.84 20.54 -2.24
C TYR A 225 4.89 21.41 -3.09
N PRO A 226 4.55 20.98 -4.31
CA PRO A 226 3.71 21.77 -5.20
C PRO A 226 2.29 21.91 -4.64
N THR A 227 1.64 23.04 -4.93
CA THR A 227 0.26 23.31 -4.48
C THR A 227 -0.79 22.52 -5.23
N SER A 228 -0.42 21.88 -6.36
CA SER A 228 -1.29 20.94 -7.08
C SER A 228 -1.49 19.62 -6.33
N GLU A 229 -0.56 19.28 -5.43
CA GLU A 229 -0.69 18.19 -4.50
C GLU A 229 -1.23 18.70 -3.15
N VAL A 230 -1.69 17.79 -2.30
CA VAL A 230 -2.06 18.16 -0.93
C VAL A 230 -0.78 18.43 -0.15
N LYS A 231 -0.44 19.71 -0.06
CA LYS A 231 0.83 20.16 0.52
C LYS A 231 0.96 19.68 1.97
N TYR A 232 2.11 19.09 2.28
CA TYR A 232 2.41 18.53 3.61
C TYR A 232 1.50 17.38 4.06
N GLU A 233 0.87 16.67 3.15
CA GLU A 233 0.23 15.42 3.48
C GLU A 233 1.25 14.27 3.59
N GLN A 234 1.00 13.33 4.49
CA GLN A 234 1.86 12.16 4.71
C GLN A 234 2.04 11.34 3.42
N SER A 235 0.98 11.18 2.62
CA SER A 235 1.01 10.44 1.34
C SER A 235 1.79 11.12 0.22
N ILE A 236 2.25 12.35 0.42
CA ILE A 236 3.16 13.08 -0.47
C ILE A 236 4.58 13.04 0.08
N VAL A 237 4.75 13.28 1.38
CA VAL A 237 6.07 13.30 2.02
C VAL A 237 6.69 11.90 2.03
N ALA A 238 5.93 10.84 2.34
CA ALA A 238 6.46 9.49 2.41
C ALA A 238 7.01 8.98 1.05
N PRO A 239 6.29 9.09 -0.09
CA PRO A 239 6.83 8.74 -1.40
C PRO A 239 8.10 9.52 -1.77
N ALA A 240 8.16 10.82 -1.47
CA ALA A 240 9.35 11.62 -1.73
C ALA A 240 10.58 11.09 -0.97
N VAL A 241 10.44 10.83 0.34
CA VAL A 241 11.52 10.26 1.15
C VAL A 241 11.90 8.86 0.65
N SER A 242 10.93 8.02 0.32
CA SER A 242 11.18 6.67 -0.23
C SER A 242 11.98 6.72 -1.52
N CYS A 243 11.61 7.59 -2.48
CA CYS A 243 12.36 7.77 -3.72
C CYS A 243 13.80 8.23 -3.47
N LEU A 244 14.01 9.20 -2.58
CA LEU A 244 15.35 9.70 -2.23
C LEU A 244 16.23 8.63 -1.57
N LEU A 245 15.67 7.81 -0.68
CA LEU A 245 16.38 6.69 -0.07
C LEU A 245 16.80 5.64 -1.12
N GLN A 246 15.90 5.29 -2.03
CA GLN A 246 16.21 4.36 -3.12
C GLN A 246 17.23 4.95 -4.11
N ALA A 247 17.17 6.26 -4.40
CA ALA A 247 18.16 6.94 -5.23
C ALA A 247 19.57 6.87 -4.59
N TYR A 248 19.66 7.04 -3.28
CA TYR A 248 20.90 6.82 -2.54
C TYR A 248 21.39 5.37 -2.64
N GLN A 249 20.51 4.38 -2.49
CA GLN A 249 20.88 2.96 -2.62
C GLN A 249 21.40 2.63 -4.03
N ILE A 250 20.83 3.24 -5.06
CA ILE A 250 21.18 3.00 -6.47
C ILE A 250 22.49 3.69 -6.85
N SER A 251 22.68 4.97 -6.46
CA SER A 251 23.77 5.81 -6.94
C SER A 251 24.93 5.96 -5.96
N GLY A 252 24.70 5.79 -4.65
CA GLY A 252 25.64 6.12 -3.58
C GLY A 252 25.83 7.63 -3.33
N GLU A 253 25.11 8.49 -4.05
CA GLU A 253 25.26 9.95 -3.93
C GLU A 253 24.66 10.49 -2.64
N GLN A 254 25.51 11.10 -1.80
CA GLN A 254 25.13 11.61 -0.46
C GLN A 254 24.02 12.66 -0.49
N LYS A 255 23.93 13.45 -1.58
CA LYS A 255 22.87 14.47 -1.73
C LYS A 255 21.46 13.93 -1.50
N TYR A 256 21.19 12.68 -1.97
CA TYR A 256 19.87 12.05 -1.81
C TYR A 256 19.60 11.64 -0.36
N LEU A 257 20.61 11.10 0.34
CA LEU A 257 20.46 10.74 1.76
C LEU A 257 20.30 11.97 2.65
N GLU A 258 21.01 13.06 2.36
CA GLU A 258 20.90 14.33 3.08
C GLU A 258 19.51 14.94 2.91
N GLU A 259 18.99 14.97 1.68
CA GLU A 259 17.65 15.47 1.40
C GLU A 259 16.57 14.55 1.99
N ALA A 260 16.75 13.22 1.92
CA ALA A 260 15.86 12.26 2.58
C ALA A 260 15.78 12.53 4.08
N ARG A 261 16.92 12.76 4.76
CA ARG A 261 16.97 13.10 6.20
C ARG A 261 16.21 14.39 6.51
N LYS A 262 16.29 15.38 5.64
CA LYS A 262 15.58 16.65 5.82
C LYS A 262 14.06 16.45 5.74
N GLN A 263 13.60 15.73 4.70
CA GLN A 263 12.17 15.47 4.51
C GLN A 263 11.62 14.44 5.52
N LEU A 264 12.44 13.50 5.98
CA LEU A 264 12.08 12.53 7.01
C LEU A 264 11.61 13.21 8.32
N LYS A 265 12.21 14.35 8.66
CA LYS A 265 11.77 15.15 9.84
C LYS A 265 10.35 15.69 9.68
N LEU A 266 9.91 15.98 8.46
CA LEU A 266 8.52 16.34 8.20
C LEU A 266 7.61 15.13 8.30
N LEU A 267 8.05 13.98 7.76
CA LEU A 267 7.27 12.75 7.84
C LEU A 267 7.00 12.34 9.28
N GLU A 268 7.98 12.50 10.16
CA GLU A 268 7.84 12.19 11.59
C GLU A 268 6.74 13.00 12.30
N LEU A 269 6.39 14.18 11.78
CA LEU A 269 5.34 15.02 12.37
C LEU A 269 3.92 14.42 12.22
N PHE A 270 3.73 13.50 11.29
CA PHE A 270 2.46 12.79 11.13
C PHE A 270 2.29 11.60 12.08
N ASN A 271 3.36 11.19 12.73
CA ASN A 271 3.42 10.05 13.64
C ASN A 271 3.58 10.53 15.07
N GLY A 272 3.30 9.69 16.03
CA GLY A 272 3.48 10.06 17.44
C GLY A 272 3.27 8.89 18.38
N LYS A 273 3.64 9.10 19.65
CA LYS A 273 3.52 8.10 20.71
C LYS A 273 2.28 8.40 21.53
N GLN A 274 1.29 7.56 21.45
CA GLN A 274 0.06 7.60 22.22
C GLN A 274 -0.16 6.27 22.94
N ALA A 275 -0.89 6.29 24.05
CA ALA A 275 -1.30 5.07 24.74
C ALA A 275 -2.55 4.44 24.11
N ASP A 276 -2.63 4.52 22.80
CA ASP A 276 -3.73 4.05 21.97
C ASP A 276 -3.13 3.51 20.66
N TYR A 277 -3.38 2.23 20.36
CA TYR A 277 -2.80 1.57 19.18
C TYR A 277 -3.23 2.21 17.84
N HIS A 278 -4.40 2.87 17.78
CA HIS A 278 -4.83 3.59 16.60
C HIS A 278 -3.93 4.78 16.25
N LEU A 279 -3.29 5.36 17.27
CA LEU A 279 -2.50 6.58 17.17
C LEU A 279 -1.00 6.34 17.39
N PHE A 280 -0.60 5.15 17.87
CA PHE A 280 0.79 4.85 18.21
C PHE A 280 1.63 4.62 16.95
N GLU A 281 2.40 5.63 16.55
CA GLU A 281 3.21 5.67 15.33
C GLU A 281 2.37 5.42 14.04
N ASN A 282 1.08 5.66 14.08
CA ASN A 282 0.20 5.70 12.92
C ASN A 282 0.03 7.14 12.45
N ALA A 283 0.33 7.37 11.18
CA ALA A 283 0.10 8.66 10.57
C ALA A 283 -1.39 8.96 10.46
N ILE A 284 -1.77 10.18 10.85
CA ILE A 284 -3.14 10.67 10.76
C ILE A 284 -3.58 10.75 9.30
N ARG A 285 -4.77 10.26 9.02
CA ARG A 285 -5.46 10.42 7.76
C ARG A 285 -6.74 11.23 7.96
N HIS A 286 -6.66 12.53 7.73
CA HIS A 286 -7.83 13.41 7.71
C HIS A 286 -8.50 13.39 6.35
N TRP A 287 -9.83 13.39 6.30
CA TRP A 287 -10.56 13.27 5.06
C TRP A 287 -11.78 14.20 4.97
N ASP A 288 -11.81 15.05 3.95
CA ASP A 288 -12.83 16.06 3.76
C ASP A 288 -13.96 15.59 2.82
N GLY A 289 -14.73 14.60 3.24
CA GLY A 289 -15.91 14.14 2.51
C GLY A 289 -15.66 13.22 1.34
N TYR A 290 -14.39 12.90 1.04
CA TYR A 290 -14.04 11.88 0.08
C TYR A 290 -13.69 10.58 0.81
N TRP A 291 -14.19 9.45 0.34
CA TRP A 291 -14.15 8.22 1.09
C TRP A 291 -13.91 6.97 0.23
N PHE A 292 -13.06 6.09 0.69
CA PHE A 292 -12.77 4.79 0.05
C PHE A 292 -13.72 3.69 0.48
N GLY A 293 -14.52 3.92 1.49
CA GLY A 293 -15.42 2.98 2.11
C GLY A 293 -16.86 3.18 1.69
N LYS A 294 -17.74 2.43 2.36
CA LYS A 294 -19.17 2.44 2.12
C LYS A 294 -19.84 3.74 2.58
N TYR A 295 -19.36 4.28 3.70
CA TYR A 295 -19.95 5.45 4.33
C TYR A 295 -19.10 6.69 4.10
N GLU A 296 -19.72 7.74 3.54
CA GLU A 296 -19.09 9.04 3.48
C GLU A 296 -18.94 9.62 4.88
N CYS A 297 -17.72 10.02 5.27
CA CYS A 297 -17.49 10.72 6.51
C CYS A 297 -16.53 11.90 6.32
N TYR A 298 -16.64 12.87 7.22
CA TYR A 298 -15.75 14.00 7.33
C TYR A 298 -15.03 13.88 8.67
N GLY A 299 -13.77 13.56 8.67
CA GLY A 299 -13.02 13.38 9.89
C GLY A 299 -11.86 12.42 9.74
N ASP A 300 -11.30 12.03 10.87
CA ASP A 300 -10.10 11.23 10.90
C ASP A 300 -10.43 9.74 10.80
N THR A 301 -9.67 9.04 9.97
CA THR A 301 -9.73 7.60 9.82
C THR A 301 -8.41 6.98 10.25
N PHE A 302 -8.48 6.06 11.20
CA PHE A 302 -7.34 5.37 11.77
C PHE A 302 -7.67 3.92 12.08
N PRO A 303 -6.81 3.02 11.70
CA PRO A 303 -5.83 3.20 10.65
C PRO A 303 -6.47 3.19 9.27
N HIS A 304 -5.71 3.67 8.31
CA HIS A 304 -5.87 3.46 6.88
C HIS A 304 -4.53 2.96 6.33
N TYR A 305 -4.50 2.23 5.21
CA TYR A 305 -3.25 1.64 4.72
C TYR A 305 -2.14 2.69 4.46
N TRP A 306 -2.52 3.92 4.13
CA TRP A 306 -1.53 4.99 3.95
C TRP A 306 -0.70 5.26 5.19
N SER A 307 -1.23 4.97 6.38
CA SER A 307 -0.46 5.07 7.61
C SER A 307 0.80 4.19 7.61
N THR A 308 0.80 3.08 6.85
CA THR A 308 1.96 2.19 6.69
C THR A 308 3.09 2.78 5.85
N LEU A 309 2.84 3.82 5.05
CA LEU A 309 3.86 4.46 4.21
C LEU A 309 4.98 5.05 5.06
N SER A 310 4.67 5.61 6.23
CA SER A 310 5.70 6.03 7.19
C SER A 310 6.52 4.83 7.68
N GLY A 311 5.86 3.70 7.97
CA GLY A 311 6.53 2.47 8.41
C GLY A 311 7.51 1.92 7.37
N ASP A 312 7.13 1.90 6.10
CA ASP A 312 8.00 1.49 4.98
C ASP A 312 9.24 2.39 4.87
N VAL A 313 9.05 3.71 4.94
CA VAL A 313 10.14 4.69 4.93
C VAL A 313 11.06 4.53 6.13
N PHE A 314 10.51 4.38 7.33
CA PHE A 314 11.32 4.20 8.54
C PHE A 314 12.13 2.91 8.51
N ALA A 315 11.55 1.81 8.00
CA ALA A 315 12.26 0.54 7.82
C ALA A 315 13.41 0.67 6.81
N SER A 316 13.13 1.28 5.65
CA SER A 316 14.13 1.54 4.63
C SER A 316 15.27 2.42 5.16
N TYR A 317 14.93 3.50 5.88
CA TYR A 317 15.94 4.38 6.47
C TYR A 317 16.81 3.66 7.51
N ALA A 318 16.18 2.87 8.39
CA ALA A 318 16.91 2.06 9.39
C ALA A 318 17.87 1.07 8.72
N GLN A 319 17.42 0.39 7.67
CA GLN A 319 18.24 -0.56 6.91
C GLN A 319 19.46 0.12 6.26
N ILE A 320 19.26 1.31 5.67
CA ILE A 320 20.31 2.06 4.96
C ILE A 320 21.34 2.65 5.93
N THR A 321 20.88 3.18 7.06
CA THR A 321 21.73 3.94 7.98
C THR A 321 22.21 3.16 9.19
N GLY A 322 21.57 2.03 9.50
CA GLY A 322 21.81 1.29 10.75
C GLY A 322 21.20 1.94 12.00
N ASP A 323 20.35 2.96 11.85
CA ASP A 323 19.71 3.65 12.96
C ASP A 323 18.54 2.83 13.55
N LYS A 324 18.83 2.12 14.64
CA LYS A 324 17.87 1.25 15.33
C LYS A 324 16.67 1.98 15.93
N SER A 325 16.73 3.29 16.12
CA SER A 325 15.58 4.05 16.62
C SER A 325 14.41 4.04 15.64
N TYR A 326 14.72 3.97 14.33
CA TYR A 326 13.71 3.86 13.30
C TYR A 326 13.16 2.45 13.09
N GLU A 327 13.87 1.39 13.50
CA GLU A 327 13.33 0.02 13.50
C GLU A 327 12.08 -0.09 14.40
N HIS A 328 12.11 0.54 15.57
CA HIS A 328 10.95 0.55 16.47
C HIS A 328 9.76 1.32 15.91
N LYS A 329 10.02 2.49 15.30
CA LYS A 329 8.98 3.30 14.64
C LYS A 329 8.37 2.55 13.46
N ALA A 330 9.22 1.94 12.61
CA ALA A 330 8.80 1.13 11.48
C ALA A 330 7.86 0.00 11.92
N LYS A 331 8.30 -0.78 12.90
CA LYS A 331 7.54 -1.91 13.41
C LYS A 331 6.19 -1.48 14.01
N ALA A 332 6.15 -0.38 14.73
CA ALA A 332 4.92 0.14 15.31
C ALA A 332 3.95 0.62 14.21
N SER A 333 4.43 1.43 13.27
CA SER A 333 3.63 1.95 12.16
C SER A 333 3.07 0.84 11.24
N LEU A 334 3.91 -0.14 10.86
CA LEU A 334 3.48 -1.28 10.04
C LEU A 334 2.45 -2.16 10.76
N ARG A 335 2.61 -2.38 12.06
CA ARG A 335 1.67 -3.19 12.85
C ARG A 335 0.37 -2.47 13.16
N GLY A 336 0.39 -1.16 13.26
CA GLY A 336 -0.77 -0.36 13.58
C GLY A 336 -1.93 -0.54 12.60
N CYS A 337 -1.65 -0.91 11.35
CA CYS A 337 -2.67 -1.17 10.33
C CYS A 337 -3.12 -2.64 10.24
N LEU A 338 -2.52 -3.56 11.02
CA LEU A 338 -2.92 -4.97 10.97
C LEU A 338 -4.28 -5.25 11.62
N ASN A 339 -4.80 -4.33 12.43
CA ASN A 339 -6.14 -4.41 12.97
C ASN A 339 -7.24 -4.23 11.91
N LEU A 340 -6.88 -3.85 10.68
CA LEU A 340 -7.80 -3.84 9.53
C LEU A 340 -8.08 -5.23 8.96
N PHE A 341 -7.40 -6.29 9.46
CA PHE A 341 -7.50 -7.65 8.98
C PHE A 341 -8.03 -8.57 10.10
N PHE A 342 -8.99 -9.43 9.75
CA PHE A 342 -9.65 -10.32 10.69
C PHE A 342 -9.26 -11.78 10.44
N ILE A 343 -9.36 -12.61 11.49
CA ILE A 343 -8.93 -14.01 11.46
C ILE A 343 -9.70 -14.88 10.45
N ASP A 344 -10.91 -14.47 10.09
CA ASP A 344 -11.74 -15.15 9.08
C ASP A 344 -11.36 -14.79 7.63
N GLY A 345 -10.39 -13.86 7.45
CA GLY A 345 -9.92 -13.36 6.18
C GLY A 345 -10.68 -12.14 5.64
N MET A 346 -11.75 -11.71 6.31
CA MET A 346 -12.34 -10.41 6.03
C MET A 346 -11.35 -9.28 6.37
N ALA A 347 -11.61 -8.10 5.84
CA ALA A 347 -10.81 -6.92 6.10
C ALA A 347 -11.68 -5.66 5.96
N SER A 348 -11.16 -4.53 6.46
CA SER A 348 -11.78 -3.22 6.34
C SER A 348 -10.79 -2.23 5.72
N CYS A 349 -11.26 -1.36 4.84
CA CYS A 349 -10.42 -0.31 4.26
C CYS A 349 -9.97 0.73 5.28
N ALA A 350 -10.74 0.94 6.36
CA ALA A 350 -10.38 1.87 7.42
C ALA A 350 -11.20 1.63 8.69
N MET A 351 -10.63 2.05 9.81
CA MET A 351 -11.34 2.22 11.07
C MET A 351 -11.65 3.70 11.28
N VAL A 352 -12.93 4.03 11.48
CA VAL A 352 -13.36 5.38 11.86
C VAL A 352 -13.21 5.52 13.37
N TYR A 353 -12.12 6.15 13.77
CA TYR A 353 -11.65 6.17 15.16
C TYR A 353 -12.49 7.01 16.12
N PRO A 354 -12.88 8.27 15.83
CA PRO A 354 -13.56 9.11 16.81
C PRO A 354 -14.91 8.51 17.24
N ASP A 355 -15.30 8.73 18.49
CA ASP A 355 -16.61 8.30 19.00
C ASP A 355 -17.78 8.91 18.24
N THR A 356 -17.57 10.11 17.68
CA THR A 356 -18.56 10.81 16.86
C THR A 356 -17.90 11.47 15.64
N VAL A 357 -18.56 11.40 14.50
CA VAL A 357 -18.19 12.13 13.28
C VAL A 357 -19.44 12.86 12.78
N ASN A 358 -19.34 14.18 12.59
CA ASN A 358 -20.47 15.03 12.16
C ASN A 358 -21.73 14.87 13.05
N GLY A 359 -21.54 14.72 14.37
CA GLY A 359 -22.62 14.53 15.34
C GLY A 359 -23.30 13.16 15.29
N LYS A 360 -22.78 12.22 14.51
CA LYS A 360 -23.24 10.83 14.45
C LYS A 360 -22.27 9.93 15.21
N LYS A 361 -22.81 8.83 15.77
CA LYS A 361 -21.97 7.79 16.38
C LYS A 361 -20.98 7.25 15.37
N ALA A 362 -19.73 7.17 15.77
CA ALA A 362 -18.62 6.61 15.00
C ALA A 362 -17.95 5.46 15.78
N HIS A 363 -16.66 5.26 15.64
CA HIS A 363 -15.89 4.15 16.22
C HIS A 363 -16.34 2.80 15.67
N TYR A 364 -16.14 2.62 14.36
CA TYR A 364 -16.51 1.40 13.65
C TYR A 364 -15.50 1.10 12.51
N TYR A 365 -15.40 -0.16 12.15
CA TYR A 365 -14.73 -0.57 10.91
C TYR A 365 -15.68 -0.35 9.74
N ASP A 366 -15.15 0.29 8.66
CA ASP A 366 -15.94 0.42 7.43
C ASP A 366 -16.26 -0.97 6.86
N PRO A 367 -17.50 -1.22 6.40
CA PRO A 367 -17.90 -2.52 5.87
C PRO A 367 -17.17 -2.96 4.61
N TRP A 368 -16.52 -2.05 3.90
CA TRP A 368 -15.83 -2.38 2.65
C TRP A 368 -14.39 -2.81 2.86
N ALA A 369 -14.04 -3.97 2.29
CA ALA A 369 -12.66 -4.35 2.01
C ALA A 369 -12.29 -3.86 0.61
N ASN A 370 -11.42 -2.86 0.51
CA ASN A 370 -11.08 -2.19 -0.74
C ASN A 370 -9.56 -2.15 -0.97
N ASP A 371 -8.85 -1.29 -0.28
CA ASP A 371 -7.44 -0.93 -0.54
C ASP A 371 -6.46 -1.34 0.59
N GLN A 372 -6.98 -1.81 1.71
CA GLN A 372 -6.20 -2.12 2.92
C GLN A 372 -5.11 -3.18 2.70
N ASP A 373 -5.19 -3.99 1.65
CA ASP A 373 -4.22 -5.06 1.38
C ASP A 373 -2.79 -4.53 1.15
N TRP A 374 -2.63 -3.25 0.83
CA TRP A 374 -1.33 -2.58 0.84
C TRP A 374 -0.69 -2.57 2.23
N ALA A 375 -1.46 -2.46 3.30
CA ALA A 375 -0.92 -2.54 4.66
C ALA A 375 -0.33 -3.93 4.95
N LEU A 376 -1.01 -4.98 4.50
CA LEU A 376 -0.50 -6.35 4.63
C LEU A 376 0.74 -6.58 3.74
N TYR A 377 0.75 -6.02 2.52
CA TYR A 377 1.93 -6.05 1.65
C TYR A 377 3.17 -5.50 2.34
N TYR A 378 3.07 -4.28 2.91
CA TYR A 378 4.20 -3.68 3.62
C TYR A 378 4.60 -4.46 4.87
N ALA A 379 3.64 -5.01 5.63
CA ALA A 379 3.93 -5.84 6.79
C ALA A 379 4.62 -7.18 6.44
N VAL A 380 4.40 -7.71 5.23
CA VAL A 380 5.08 -8.91 4.71
C VAL A 380 6.46 -8.59 4.14
N LYS A 381 6.64 -7.37 3.61
CA LYS A 381 7.92 -6.89 3.04
C LYS A 381 8.99 -6.74 4.11
N TRP A 382 8.63 -6.29 5.31
CA TRP A 382 9.50 -6.01 6.45
C TRP A 382 9.31 -6.96 7.64
#